data_073a8a560934e97e6e057ec7ff217836
#
_entry.id   073a8a560934e97e6e057ec7ff217836
#
_cell.length_a   1.000
_cell.length_b   1.000
_cell.length_c   1.000
_cell.angle_alpha   90.00
_cell.angle_beta   90.00
_cell.angle_gamma   90.00
#
_symmetry.space_group_name_H-M   'P 1'
#
loop_
_entity.id
_entity.type
_entity.pdbx_description
1 polymer ?
#
loop_
_entity_poly.entity_id
_entity_poly.type
_entity_poly.pdbx_seq_one_letter_code
_entity_poly.pdbx_strand_id
1 'polypeptide(L)'
;ALGITEISPGYFSLGKPWSHLEGHDTKTATAGTSGGLNFKYRPDSMSVWIKRIGANVDKEDFYLLYYAWSGTAKSSKYKAKNGSCTSISQTNEESDVRLALDANECGTDQKANQIAEGMWREKKEYGQWTNIRVPIYYFNSDVPTMMNIIFSASNYPNYRANSGLYDGNALYVDDVELIYSSKIQKLYIGGKEWKGFDPNMYEEQNYSLGRSATIIPEIKAF
;
A
#
# COMPACT_ATOMS: atom_id res chain seq x y z
N ALA A 1 10.58 -9.09 -35.08
CA ALA A 1 9.82 -8.28 -34.12
C ALA A 1 8.43 -8.91 -34.00
N LEU A 2 8.13 -9.51 -32.86
CA LEU A 2 6.77 -9.94 -32.54
C LEU A 2 5.96 -8.65 -32.31
N GLY A 3 5.09 -8.30 -33.23
CA GLY A 3 4.19 -7.18 -33.13
C GLY A 3 3.08 -7.51 -32.11
N ILE A 4 3.42 -7.49 -30.83
CA ILE A 4 2.43 -7.61 -29.76
C ILE A 4 1.90 -6.21 -29.50
N THR A 5 0.67 -5.94 -29.90
CA THR A 5 -0.08 -4.73 -29.56
C THR A 5 -1.01 -5.07 -28.40
N GLU A 6 -0.48 -5.24 -27.20
CA GLU A 6 -1.29 -5.39 -25.99
C GLU A 6 -1.20 -4.12 -25.15
N ILE A 7 -2.34 -3.67 -24.69
CA ILE A 7 -2.43 -2.56 -23.72
C ILE A 7 -2.00 -3.12 -22.37
N SER A 8 -0.98 -2.51 -21.78
CA SER A 8 -0.52 -2.82 -20.42
C SER A 8 -0.89 -1.66 -19.50
N PRO A 9 -1.34 -1.94 -18.28
CA PRO A 9 -1.59 -0.87 -17.32
C PRO A 9 -0.29 -0.11 -17.04
N GLY A 10 -0.33 1.22 -17.22
CA GLY A 10 0.73 2.09 -16.73
C GLY A 10 0.65 2.15 -15.21
N TYR A 11 1.74 1.85 -14.52
CA TYR A 11 1.79 1.91 -13.07
C TYR A 11 3.15 2.36 -12.53
N PHE A 12 3.12 2.94 -11.35
CA PHE A 12 4.27 3.21 -10.51
C PHE A 12 4.23 2.27 -9.30
N SER A 13 5.38 1.80 -8.84
CA SER A 13 5.50 0.99 -7.64
C SER A 13 6.84 1.24 -6.95
N LEU A 14 6.89 1.13 -5.64
CA LEU A 14 8.14 1.13 -4.87
C LEU A 14 8.87 -0.21 -4.97
N GLY A 15 8.19 -1.28 -5.40
CA GLY A 15 8.79 -2.58 -5.66
C GLY A 15 9.41 -2.68 -7.05
N LYS A 16 10.10 -3.79 -7.29
CA LYS A 16 10.69 -4.11 -8.59
C LYS A 16 9.66 -4.78 -9.49
N PRO A 17 9.47 -4.34 -10.72
CA PRO A 17 8.58 -5.02 -11.64
C PRO A 17 9.15 -6.38 -12.05
N TRP A 18 8.28 -7.35 -12.21
CA TRP A 18 8.59 -8.64 -12.79
C TRP A 18 7.51 -9.04 -13.80
N SER A 19 7.89 -9.85 -14.76
CA SER A 19 6.95 -10.48 -15.68
C SER A 19 7.41 -11.91 -15.97
N HIS A 20 6.45 -12.77 -16.16
CA HIS A 20 6.70 -14.15 -16.57
C HIS A 20 5.77 -14.53 -17.73
N LEU A 21 6.34 -15.20 -18.71
CA LEU A 21 5.64 -15.67 -19.88
C LEU A 21 5.80 -17.19 -19.95
N GLU A 22 4.72 -17.94 -19.90
CA GLU A 22 4.76 -19.38 -20.13
C GLU A 22 4.82 -19.67 -21.63
N GLY A 23 5.97 -20.15 -22.09
CA GLY A 23 6.19 -20.38 -23.52
C GLY A 23 6.19 -19.06 -24.31
N HIS A 24 5.57 -19.08 -25.48
CA HIS A 24 5.39 -17.89 -26.32
C HIS A 24 3.95 -17.39 -26.35
N ASP A 25 3.10 -17.88 -25.45
CA ASP A 25 1.70 -17.49 -25.41
C ASP A 25 1.51 -16.31 -24.44
N THR A 26 1.25 -15.12 -25.01
CA THR A 26 1.00 -13.90 -24.25
C THR A 26 -0.25 -13.98 -23.36
N LYS A 27 -1.17 -14.90 -23.65
CA LYS A 27 -2.37 -15.14 -22.82
C LYS A 27 -2.03 -15.75 -21.46
N THR A 28 -0.85 -16.35 -21.34
CA THR A 28 -0.34 -16.90 -20.08
C THR A 28 0.58 -15.94 -19.34
N ALA A 29 0.85 -14.76 -19.93
CA ALA A 29 1.67 -13.75 -19.32
C ALA A 29 1.12 -13.34 -17.94
N THR A 30 2.01 -13.18 -16.98
CA THR A 30 1.72 -12.61 -15.68
C THR A 30 2.83 -11.65 -15.28
N ALA A 31 2.48 -10.65 -14.54
CA ALA A 31 3.41 -9.62 -14.09
C ALA A 31 2.97 -9.08 -12.73
N GLY A 32 3.84 -8.40 -12.06
CA GLY A 32 3.58 -7.79 -10.77
C GLY A 32 4.77 -6.99 -10.30
N THR A 33 4.79 -6.71 -9.01
CA THR A 33 5.91 -6.06 -8.34
C THR A 33 6.37 -6.92 -7.18
N SER A 34 7.68 -6.99 -6.97
CA SER A 34 8.28 -7.70 -5.84
C SER A 34 9.01 -6.71 -4.93
N GLY A 35 9.06 -7.01 -3.63
CA GLY A 35 9.68 -6.15 -2.66
C GLY A 35 8.91 -4.86 -2.42
N GLY A 36 9.63 -3.86 -2.00
CA GLY A 36 9.15 -2.55 -1.61
C GLY A 36 10.20 -1.84 -0.77
N LEU A 37 9.78 -1.06 0.20
CA LEU A 37 10.66 -0.39 1.16
C LEU A 37 10.62 -1.08 2.52
N ASN A 38 11.77 -1.15 3.18
CA ASN A 38 11.83 -1.51 4.59
C ASN A 38 11.00 -0.50 5.40
N PHE A 39 10.02 -0.99 6.13
CA PHE A 39 9.06 -0.12 6.79
C PHE A 39 8.50 -0.78 8.05
N LYS A 40 8.53 -0.08 9.15
CA LYS A 40 8.10 -0.59 10.47
C LYS A 40 7.06 0.27 11.19
N TYR A 41 6.49 1.22 10.47
CA TYR A 41 5.52 2.15 11.04
C TYR A 41 4.10 1.75 10.61
N ARG A 42 3.10 2.32 11.27
CA ARG A 42 1.68 2.03 11.06
C ARG A 42 0.92 3.34 10.80
N PRO A 43 0.99 3.89 9.56
CA PRO A 43 0.20 5.06 9.21
C PRO A 43 -1.30 4.75 9.17
N ASP A 44 -2.13 5.72 9.47
CA ASP A 44 -3.60 5.59 9.43
C ASP A 44 -4.16 5.78 8.02
N SER A 45 -3.46 6.54 7.21
CA SER A 45 -3.88 6.82 5.83
C SER A 45 -2.70 7.28 4.99
N MET A 46 -2.89 7.22 3.68
CA MET A 46 -2.03 7.84 2.68
C MET A 46 -2.78 9.01 2.05
N SER A 47 -2.17 10.19 2.03
CA SER A 47 -2.63 11.35 1.27
C SER A 47 -1.84 11.45 -0.02
N VAL A 48 -2.50 11.77 -1.11
CA VAL A 48 -1.87 11.89 -2.43
C VAL A 48 -2.63 12.90 -3.28
N TRP A 49 -1.90 13.82 -3.91
CA TRP A 49 -2.47 14.70 -4.92
C TRP A 49 -2.46 14.00 -6.27
N ILE A 50 -3.60 14.00 -6.92
CA ILE A 50 -3.76 13.41 -8.24
C ILE A 50 -4.39 14.37 -9.24
N LYS A 51 -4.07 14.14 -10.52
CA LYS A 51 -4.82 14.62 -11.66
C LYS A 51 -5.00 13.46 -12.64
N ARG A 52 -6.23 13.14 -13.02
CA ARG A 52 -6.53 12.04 -13.94
C ARG A 52 -7.30 12.56 -15.14
N ILE A 53 -6.73 12.37 -16.32
CA ILE A 53 -7.30 12.81 -17.59
C ILE A 53 -7.21 11.72 -18.65
N GLY A 54 -8.08 11.77 -19.64
CA GLY A 54 -8.06 10.85 -20.77
C GLY A 54 -9.45 10.64 -21.37
N ALA A 55 -9.51 10.07 -22.55
CA ALA A 55 -10.76 9.88 -23.28
C ALA A 55 -11.63 8.74 -22.71
N ASN A 56 -11.06 7.89 -21.84
CA ASN A 56 -11.71 6.68 -21.35
C ASN A 56 -11.68 6.58 -19.81
N VAL A 57 -11.57 7.70 -19.11
CA VAL A 57 -11.49 7.75 -17.65
C VAL A 57 -12.76 7.26 -16.94
N ASP A 58 -13.88 7.29 -17.62
CA ASP A 58 -15.20 6.80 -17.18
C ASP A 58 -15.40 5.29 -17.43
N LYS A 59 -14.50 4.65 -18.19
CA LYS A 59 -14.62 3.26 -18.59
C LYS A 59 -13.81 2.30 -17.72
N GLU A 60 -12.74 2.79 -17.11
CA GLU A 60 -11.86 1.97 -16.27
C GLU A 60 -11.51 2.64 -14.95
N ASP A 61 -11.28 1.82 -13.93
CA ASP A 61 -10.79 2.29 -12.64
C ASP A 61 -9.32 2.69 -12.73
N PHE A 62 -8.93 3.73 -11.99
CA PHE A 62 -7.56 3.93 -11.55
C PHE A 62 -7.41 3.42 -10.12
N TYR A 63 -6.17 3.17 -9.71
CA TYR A 63 -5.88 2.59 -8.40
C TYR A 63 -4.79 3.38 -7.67
N LEU A 64 -5.05 3.62 -6.38
CA LEU A 64 -4.07 4.07 -5.40
C LEU A 64 -4.03 2.99 -4.31
N LEU A 65 -2.91 2.29 -4.20
CA LEU A 65 -2.78 1.12 -3.34
C LEU A 65 -1.64 1.30 -2.35
N TYR A 66 -1.87 0.86 -1.14
CA TYR A 66 -0.89 0.70 -0.09
C TYR A 66 -0.95 -0.71 0.47
N TYR A 67 0.19 -1.37 0.63
CA TYR A 67 0.30 -2.66 1.28
C TYR A 67 1.44 -2.66 2.29
N ALA A 68 1.23 -3.31 3.44
CA ALA A 68 2.27 -3.56 4.41
C ALA A 68 2.21 -5.01 4.89
N TRP A 69 3.39 -5.62 5.05
CA TRP A 69 3.51 -7.01 5.45
C TRP A 69 4.78 -7.26 6.25
N SER A 70 4.87 -8.45 6.86
CA SER A 70 6.08 -8.97 7.49
C SER A 70 6.43 -10.34 6.91
N GLY A 71 7.68 -10.71 7.04
CA GLY A 71 8.21 -11.95 6.49
C GLY A 71 8.54 -11.84 4.99
N THR A 72 9.15 -12.91 4.49
CA THR A 72 9.54 -13.04 3.09
C THR A 72 9.03 -14.36 2.55
N ALA A 73 8.45 -14.36 1.35
CA ALA A 73 8.19 -15.59 0.62
C ALA A 73 9.49 -16.08 -0.01
N LYS A 74 10.04 -17.20 0.45
CA LYS A 74 11.35 -17.69 -0.02
C LYS A 74 11.31 -18.42 -1.35
N SER A 75 10.18 -18.89 -1.80
CA SER A 75 10.06 -19.50 -3.12
C SER A 75 8.86 -18.92 -3.82
N SER A 76 9.12 -18.20 -4.84
CA SER A 76 8.09 -17.62 -5.64
C SER A 76 7.62 -18.64 -6.65
N LYS A 77 6.60 -19.35 -6.27
CA LYS A 77 5.78 -20.09 -7.22
C LYS A 77 4.51 -19.30 -7.42
N TYR A 78 4.11 -19.12 -8.64
CA TYR A 78 2.80 -18.57 -8.93
C TYR A 78 1.98 -19.61 -9.70
N LYS A 79 0.67 -19.50 -9.60
CA LYS A 79 -0.25 -20.37 -10.28
C LYS A 79 -0.60 -19.78 -11.65
N ALA A 80 -0.17 -20.44 -12.68
CA ALA A 80 -0.51 -20.08 -14.06
C ALA A 80 -2.00 -20.30 -14.34
N LYS A 81 -2.51 -19.73 -15.43
CA LYS A 81 -3.92 -19.90 -15.85
C LYS A 81 -4.31 -21.37 -16.06
N ASN A 82 -3.37 -22.20 -16.46
CA ASN A 82 -3.55 -23.64 -16.62
C ASN A 82 -3.56 -24.43 -15.30
N GLY A 83 -3.38 -23.74 -14.16
CA GLY A 83 -3.34 -24.35 -12.83
C GLY A 83 -1.97 -24.88 -12.40
N SER A 84 -0.94 -24.82 -13.26
CA SER A 84 0.41 -25.26 -12.90
C SER A 84 1.09 -24.21 -12.02
N CYS A 85 1.93 -24.68 -11.09
CA CYS A 85 2.74 -23.81 -10.25
C CYS A 85 4.15 -23.69 -10.83
N THR A 86 4.51 -22.48 -11.22
CA THR A 86 5.79 -22.19 -11.86
C THR A 86 6.67 -21.35 -10.94
N SER A 87 7.94 -21.74 -10.83
CA SER A 87 8.93 -20.99 -10.07
C SER A 87 9.33 -19.73 -10.83
N ILE A 88 9.36 -18.60 -10.17
CA ILE A 88 9.84 -17.34 -10.71
C ILE A 88 11.28 -17.14 -10.22
N SER A 89 12.24 -17.14 -11.12
CA SER A 89 13.67 -17.08 -10.80
C SER A 89 14.15 -15.71 -10.28
N GLN A 90 13.32 -14.72 -10.27
CA GLN A 90 13.72 -13.32 -9.97
C GLN A 90 13.53 -12.89 -8.53
N THR A 91 13.06 -13.74 -7.65
CA THR A 91 12.61 -13.34 -6.32
C THR A 91 13.43 -13.98 -5.21
N ASN A 92 14.70 -14.17 -5.39
CA ASN A 92 15.54 -14.87 -4.41
C ASN A 92 15.62 -14.20 -3.04
N GLU A 93 15.27 -12.93 -2.91
CA GLU A 93 15.44 -12.18 -1.66
C GLU A 93 14.29 -11.22 -1.32
N GLU A 94 13.36 -10.95 -2.24
CA GLU A 94 12.30 -9.98 -2.04
C GLU A 94 10.92 -10.60 -2.30
N SER A 95 9.98 -10.39 -1.40
CA SER A 95 8.59 -10.85 -1.60
C SER A 95 7.90 -9.98 -2.63
N ASP A 96 7.32 -10.60 -3.65
CA ASP A 96 6.27 -9.98 -4.43
C ASP A 96 5.04 -9.81 -3.53
N VAL A 97 4.46 -8.62 -3.48
CA VAL A 97 3.27 -8.37 -2.68
C VAL A 97 2.15 -9.33 -3.06
N ARG A 98 1.91 -9.57 -4.34
CA ARG A 98 0.91 -10.53 -4.80
C ARG A 98 1.29 -11.96 -4.50
N LEU A 99 2.52 -12.36 -4.80
CA LEU A 99 3.00 -13.72 -4.51
C LEU A 99 3.02 -13.97 -3.02
N ALA A 100 3.36 -12.96 -2.23
CA ALA A 100 3.32 -13.06 -0.79
C ALA A 100 1.88 -13.27 -0.24
N LEU A 101 0.89 -12.65 -0.87
CA LEU A 101 -0.52 -12.80 -0.50
C LEU A 101 -1.14 -14.08 -1.09
N ASP A 102 -0.78 -14.43 -2.33
CA ASP A 102 -1.29 -15.59 -3.06
C ASP A 102 -0.44 -16.86 -2.86
N ALA A 103 0.56 -16.83 -2.01
CA ALA A 103 1.50 -17.94 -1.77
C ALA A 103 0.84 -19.26 -1.39
N ASN A 104 -0.44 -19.22 -1.00
CA ASN A 104 -1.25 -20.38 -0.69
C ASN A 104 -1.57 -21.26 -1.88
N GLU A 105 -1.70 -20.70 -3.04
CA GLU A 105 -2.21 -21.45 -4.20
C GLU A 105 -1.22 -22.45 -4.76
N CYS A 106 0.06 -22.26 -4.48
CA CYS A 106 1.14 -23.07 -5.01
C CYS A 106 1.99 -23.79 -3.94
N GLY A 107 1.51 -23.84 -2.71
CA GLY A 107 2.16 -24.62 -1.65
C GLY A 107 3.55 -24.09 -1.28
N THR A 108 3.75 -22.79 -1.24
CA THR A 108 4.99 -22.21 -0.72
C THR A 108 5.02 -22.34 0.79
N ASP A 109 6.13 -22.83 1.33
CA ASP A 109 6.28 -23.12 2.76
C ASP A 109 6.35 -21.85 3.64
N GLN A 110 6.50 -20.68 3.05
CA GLN A 110 6.59 -19.42 3.77
C GLN A 110 5.73 -18.34 3.08
N LYS A 111 4.78 -17.83 3.85
CA LYS A 111 3.91 -16.73 3.45
C LYS A 111 4.38 -15.45 4.09
N ALA A 112 4.27 -14.36 3.36
CA ALA A 112 4.27 -13.07 4.01
C ALA A 112 2.96 -12.93 4.82
N ASN A 113 3.11 -12.38 6.01
CA ASN A 113 1.98 -12.01 6.84
C ASN A 113 1.51 -10.63 6.42
N GLN A 114 0.37 -10.54 5.75
CA GLN A 114 -0.24 -9.26 5.41
C GLN A 114 -0.71 -8.57 6.69
N ILE A 115 -0.27 -7.35 6.87
CA ILE A 115 -0.56 -6.55 8.07
C ILE A 115 -1.56 -5.46 7.76
N ALA A 116 -1.41 -4.77 6.62
CA ALA A 116 -2.27 -3.67 6.27
C ALA A 116 -2.49 -3.53 4.77
N GLU A 117 -3.63 -2.93 4.43
CA GLU A 117 -4.00 -2.57 3.07
C GLU A 117 -4.72 -1.22 3.07
N GLY A 118 -4.39 -0.40 2.08
CA GLY A 118 -5.16 0.78 1.70
C GLY A 118 -5.48 0.72 0.21
N MET A 119 -6.74 0.93 -0.14
CA MET A 119 -7.17 0.91 -1.54
C MET A 119 -8.13 2.05 -1.82
N TRP A 120 -7.83 2.81 -2.87
CA TRP A 120 -8.76 3.70 -3.54
C TRP A 120 -8.85 3.30 -5.00
N ARG A 121 -10.05 3.16 -5.50
CA ARG A 121 -10.32 2.91 -6.92
C ARG A 121 -11.55 3.68 -7.36
N GLU A 122 -11.51 4.25 -8.53
CA GLU A 122 -12.64 5.02 -9.04
C GLU A 122 -12.58 5.19 -10.56
N LYS A 123 -13.74 5.21 -11.22
CA LYS A 123 -13.93 5.56 -12.64
C LYS A 123 -14.35 7.01 -12.74
N LYS A 124 -13.38 7.94 -12.65
CA LYS A 124 -13.69 9.37 -12.67
C LYS A 124 -12.55 10.18 -13.24
N GLU A 125 -12.90 11.24 -13.93
CA GLU A 125 -11.96 12.28 -14.30
C GLU A 125 -11.67 13.21 -13.11
N TYR A 126 -10.40 13.57 -12.95
CA TYR A 126 -9.93 14.63 -12.08
C TYR A 126 -9.12 15.61 -12.91
N GLY A 127 -9.80 16.51 -13.62
CA GLY A 127 -9.18 17.48 -14.52
C GLY A 127 -8.32 18.52 -13.81
N GLN A 128 -8.50 18.70 -12.51
CA GLN A 128 -7.69 19.54 -11.65
C GLN A 128 -7.00 18.69 -10.57
N TRP A 129 -5.88 19.17 -10.06
CA TRP A 129 -5.21 18.56 -8.92
C TRP A 129 -6.18 18.41 -7.74
N THR A 130 -6.33 17.22 -7.25
CA THR A 130 -7.24 16.87 -6.17
C THR A 130 -6.51 16.00 -5.16
N ASN A 131 -6.63 16.34 -3.88
CA ASN A 131 -6.09 15.52 -2.82
C ASN A 131 -7.04 14.36 -2.51
N ILE A 132 -6.53 13.14 -2.54
CA ILE A 132 -7.23 11.92 -2.15
C ILE A 132 -6.59 11.39 -0.88
N ARG A 133 -7.43 11.05 0.08
CA ARG A 133 -7.01 10.38 1.31
C ARG A 133 -7.45 8.93 1.28
N VAL A 134 -6.50 8.01 1.23
CA VAL A 134 -6.70 6.56 1.20
C VAL A 134 -6.60 6.03 2.63
N PRO A 135 -7.68 5.58 3.27
CA PRO A 135 -7.61 4.94 4.58
C PRO A 135 -6.79 3.66 4.52
N ILE A 136 -6.05 3.38 5.58
CA ILE A 136 -5.27 2.14 5.72
C ILE A 136 -5.91 1.28 6.80
N TYR A 137 -6.28 0.06 6.42
CA TYR A 137 -6.89 -0.93 7.31
C TYR A 137 -5.86 -1.95 7.76
N TYR A 138 -5.84 -2.24 9.05
CA TYR A 138 -4.93 -3.20 9.67
C TYR A 138 -5.65 -4.49 10.03
N PHE A 139 -5.13 -5.62 9.56
CA PHE A 139 -5.69 -6.95 9.82
C PHE A 139 -5.26 -7.53 11.17
N ASN A 140 -4.15 -7.04 11.72
CA ASN A 140 -3.59 -7.47 12.99
C ASN A 140 -2.75 -6.36 13.64
N SER A 141 -2.21 -6.62 14.82
CA SER A 141 -1.38 -5.69 15.59
C SER A 141 0.12 -5.80 15.31
N ASP A 142 0.53 -6.69 14.41
CA ASP A 142 1.94 -6.93 14.11
C ASP A 142 2.61 -5.70 13.50
N VAL A 143 3.91 -5.60 13.70
CA VAL A 143 4.72 -4.54 13.11
C VAL A 143 5.14 -4.99 11.70
N PRO A 144 4.87 -4.19 10.66
CA PRO A 144 5.36 -4.51 9.33
C PRO A 144 6.88 -4.45 9.25
N THR A 145 7.45 -5.16 8.30
CA THR A 145 8.87 -5.06 7.92
C THR A 145 9.05 -4.45 6.55
N MET A 146 8.00 -4.51 5.73
CA MET A 146 7.99 -4.04 4.35
C MET A 146 6.68 -3.33 4.04
N MET A 147 6.74 -2.37 3.11
CA MET A 147 5.56 -1.77 2.50
C MET A 147 5.78 -1.54 1.01
N ASN A 148 4.67 -1.47 0.26
CA ASN A 148 4.66 -1.02 -1.13
C ASN A 148 3.50 -0.05 -1.36
N ILE A 149 3.74 0.92 -2.24
CA ILE A 149 2.73 1.83 -2.76
C ILE A 149 2.68 1.62 -4.27
N ILE A 150 1.47 1.47 -4.79
CA ILE A 150 1.24 1.27 -6.23
C ILE A 150 0.19 2.27 -6.70
N PHE A 151 0.52 3.02 -7.73
CA PHE A 151 -0.41 3.89 -8.44
C PHE A 151 -0.57 3.41 -9.86
N SER A 152 -1.80 3.21 -10.30
CA SER A 152 -2.07 2.78 -11.66
C SER A 152 -3.14 3.65 -12.33
N ALA A 153 -2.86 4.09 -13.54
CA ALA A 153 -3.80 4.87 -14.35
C ALA A 153 -4.98 4.04 -14.87
N SER A 154 -4.89 2.72 -14.78
CA SER A 154 -5.83 1.77 -15.35
C SER A 154 -6.03 0.55 -14.45
N ASN A 155 -6.85 -0.38 -14.88
CA ASN A 155 -7.29 -1.53 -14.11
C ASN A 155 -6.15 -2.52 -13.81
N TYR A 156 -5.26 -2.15 -12.89
CA TYR A 156 -4.07 -2.91 -12.52
C TYR A 156 -4.34 -4.37 -12.10
N PRO A 157 -5.35 -4.68 -11.27
CA PRO A 157 -5.60 -6.07 -10.86
C PRO A 157 -6.09 -6.98 -11.99
N ASN A 158 -6.65 -6.42 -13.06
CA ASN A 158 -7.26 -7.18 -14.15
C ASN A 158 -6.43 -7.21 -15.45
N TYR A 159 -5.17 -6.80 -15.40
CA TYR A 159 -4.30 -6.79 -16.59
C TYR A 159 -4.24 -8.14 -17.33
N ARG A 160 -4.48 -9.26 -16.64
CA ARG A 160 -4.48 -10.61 -17.24
C ARG A 160 -5.60 -10.86 -18.25
N ALA A 161 -6.66 -10.09 -18.20
CA ALA A 161 -7.86 -10.40 -18.98
C ALA A 161 -7.95 -9.65 -20.30
N ASN A 162 -7.06 -8.68 -20.58
CA ASN A 162 -7.19 -7.71 -21.68
C ASN A 162 -8.59 -7.09 -21.79
N SER A 163 -9.39 -7.23 -20.74
CA SER A 163 -10.75 -6.71 -20.67
C SER A 163 -10.77 -5.56 -19.67
N GLY A 164 -11.23 -4.42 -20.13
CA GLY A 164 -11.35 -3.24 -19.29
C GLY A 164 -10.07 -2.41 -19.13
N LEU A 165 -9.10 -2.60 -20.04
CA LEU A 165 -7.98 -1.68 -20.23
C LEU A 165 -8.27 -0.80 -21.44
N TYR A 166 -8.06 0.50 -21.27
CA TYR A 166 -8.25 1.51 -22.31
C TYR A 166 -7.00 2.37 -22.42
N ASP A 167 -6.57 2.62 -23.66
CA ASP A 167 -5.45 3.51 -23.91
C ASP A 167 -5.82 4.99 -23.70
N GLY A 168 -4.81 5.81 -23.59
CA GLY A 168 -4.94 7.26 -23.52
C GLY A 168 -5.36 7.85 -22.17
N ASN A 169 -5.56 7.01 -21.15
CA ASN A 169 -5.76 7.50 -19.78
C ASN A 169 -4.42 7.77 -19.10
N ALA A 170 -4.31 8.89 -18.41
CA ALA A 170 -3.13 9.30 -17.67
C ALA A 170 -3.50 9.63 -16.22
N LEU A 171 -2.68 9.17 -15.28
CA LEU A 171 -2.71 9.53 -13.88
C LEU A 171 -1.41 10.26 -13.52
N TYR A 172 -1.54 11.51 -13.11
CA TYR A 172 -0.47 12.29 -12.52
C TYR A 172 -0.58 12.20 -11.01
N VAL A 173 0.54 12.07 -10.35
CA VAL A 173 0.62 11.90 -8.89
C VAL A 173 1.67 12.84 -8.34
N ASP A 174 1.37 13.48 -7.21
CA ASP A 174 2.27 14.38 -6.50
C ASP A 174 2.01 14.33 -4.99
N ASP A 175 2.94 14.84 -4.20
CA ASP A 175 2.84 15.02 -2.75
C ASP A 175 2.26 13.80 -2.00
N VAL A 176 2.94 12.67 -2.13
CA VAL A 176 2.54 11.44 -1.43
C VAL A 176 3.00 11.49 0.02
N GLU A 177 2.07 11.42 0.95
CA GLU A 177 2.32 11.52 2.39
C GLU A 177 1.65 10.37 3.15
N LEU A 178 2.38 9.76 4.08
CA LEU A 178 1.81 8.81 5.04
C LEU A 178 1.44 9.55 6.33
N ILE A 179 0.16 9.50 6.67
CA ILE A 179 -0.40 10.26 7.78
C ILE A 179 -0.56 9.35 8.99
N TYR A 180 -0.11 9.85 10.12
CA TYR A 180 -0.18 9.21 11.42
C TYR A 180 -1.07 10.03 12.33
N SER A 181 -2.18 9.46 12.77
CA SER A 181 -3.01 10.05 13.84
C SER A 181 -2.52 9.51 15.18
N SER A 182 -1.30 9.84 15.57
CA SER A 182 -0.84 9.50 16.91
C SER A 182 -1.64 10.31 17.91
N LYS A 183 -2.57 9.67 18.58
CA LYS A 183 -3.23 10.23 19.75
C LYS A 183 -2.44 9.82 20.97
N ILE A 184 -2.01 10.81 21.72
CA ILE A 184 -1.55 10.57 23.10
C ILE A 184 -2.74 9.98 23.86
N GLN A 185 -2.64 8.74 24.28
CA GLN A 185 -3.72 8.06 25.00
C GLN A 185 -3.70 8.41 26.49
N LYS A 186 -2.51 8.61 27.04
CA LYS A 186 -2.30 8.92 28.45
C LYS A 186 -1.14 9.87 28.63
N LEU A 187 -1.31 10.80 29.56
CA LEU A 187 -0.26 11.72 29.93
C LEU A 187 0.07 11.55 31.44
N TYR A 188 1.36 11.39 31.72
CA TYR A 188 1.87 11.29 33.07
C TYR A 188 2.68 12.54 33.40
N ILE A 189 2.42 13.13 34.54
CA ILE A 189 3.11 14.33 35.04
C ILE A 189 3.68 13.98 36.39
N GLY A 190 5.03 14.07 36.53
CA GLY A 190 5.73 13.67 37.76
C GLY A 190 5.45 12.21 38.16
N GLY A 191 5.33 11.31 37.19
CA GLY A 191 5.08 9.89 37.40
C GLY A 191 3.61 9.52 37.75
N LYS A 192 2.70 10.48 37.79
CA LYS A 192 1.28 10.25 38.04
C LYS A 192 0.46 10.50 36.78
N GLU A 193 -0.47 9.59 36.46
CA GLU A 193 -1.38 9.77 35.32
C GLU A 193 -2.26 11.00 35.52
N TRP A 194 -2.26 11.90 34.54
CA TRP A 194 -3.16 13.04 34.57
C TRP A 194 -4.55 12.64 34.08
N LYS A 195 -5.47 12.42 35.04
CA LYS A 195 -6.86 12.01 34.77
C LYS A 195 -7.72 13.07 34.05
N GLY A 196 -7.29 14.32 34.02
CA GLY A 196 -7.95 15.40 33.28
C GLY A 196 -7.54 15.51 31.83
N PHE A 197 -6.61 14.66 31.36
CA PHE A 197 -6.22 14.63 29.96
C PHE A 197 -7.28 13.93 29.10
N ASP A 198 -7.77 14.63 28.06
CA ASP A 198 -8.68 14.06 27.08
C ASP A 198 -7.94 13.80 25.76
N PRO A 199 -7.72 12.53 25.38
CA PRO A 199 -7.03 12.16 24.14
C PRO A 199 -7.78 12.55 22.86
N ASN A 200 -9.05 12.96 22.94
CA ASN A 200 -9.87 13.39 21.81
C ASN A 200 -9.98 14.90 21.65
N MET A 201 -9.48 15.66 22.63
CA MET A 201 -9.47 17.11 22.55
C MET A 201 -8.27 17.58 21.72
N TYR A 202 -8.53 18.31 20.64
CA TYR A 202 -7.50 18.88 19.76
C TYR A 202 -7.05 20.29 20.18
N GLU A 203 -7.70 20.86 21.20
CA GLU A 203 -7.38 22.15 21.74
C GLU A 203 -6.36 22.04 22.88
N GLU A 204 -5.81 23.18 23.27
CA GLU A 204 -4.85 23.27 24.36
C GLU A 204 -5.46 22.75 25.67
N GLN A 205 -4.75 21.84 26.34
CA GLN A 205 -5.14 21.28 27.62
C GLN A 205 -4.18 21.78 28.71
N ASN A 206 -4.70 22.38 29.74
CA ASN A 206 -3.92 23.04 30.80
C ASN A 206 -3.83 22.19 32.07
N TYR A 207 -2.61 21.88 32.50
CA TYR A 207 -2.31 21.26 33.77
C TYR A 207 -1.79 22.31 34.73
N SER A 208 -2.45 22.46 35.89
CA SER A 208 -2.03 23.42 36.92
C SER A 208 -1.06 22.78 37.88
N LEU A 209 0.17 23.27 37.91
CA LEU A 209 1.11 23.03 39.00
C LEU A 209 0.70 23.91 40.20
N GLY A 210 0.57 23.31 41.38
CA GLY A 210 0.24 24.08 42.60
C GLY A 210 1.24 25.22 42.85
N ARG A 211 0.81 26.25 43.56
CA ARG A 211 1.60 27.49 43.82
C ARG A 211 2.98 27.28 44.44
N SER A 212 3.23 26.12 45.05
CA SER A 212 4.51 25.75 45.66
C SER A 212 5.43 24.93 44.79
N ALA A 213 5.07 24.71 43.50
CA ALA A 213 5.91 23.94 42.60
C ALA A 213 7.17 24.75 42.22
N THR A 214 8.32 24.28 42.61
CA THR A 214 9.64 24.86 42.28
C THR A 214 10.37 24.17 41.15
N ILE A 215 9.84 23.02 40.70
CA ILE A 215 10.44 22.18 39.67
C ILE A 215 9.34 21.79 38.67
N ILE A 216 9.65 21.90 37.39
CA ILE A 216 8.77 21.38 36.33
C ILE A 216 8.86 19.85 36.37
N PRO A 217 7.76 19.13 36.59
CA PRO A 217 7.78 17.66 36.61
C PRO A 217 8.05 17.07 35.25
N GLU A 218 8.61 15.88 35.24
CA GLU A 218 8.79 15.12 34.01
C GLU A 218 7.43 14.80 33.37
N ILE A 219 7.33 14.98 32.05
CA ILE A 219 6.13 14.67 31.28
C ILE A 219 6.43 13.44 30.39
N LYS A 220 5.57 12.41 30.48
CA LYS A 220 5.62 11.22 29.63
C LYS A 220 4.28 11.03 28.94
N ALA A 221 4.33 10.85 27.61
CA ALA A 221 3.18 10.58 26.75
C ALA A 221 3.22 9.12 26.27
N PHE A 222 2.06 8.46 26.22
CA PHE A 222 1.90 7.09 25.76
C PHE A 222 0.71 6.94 24.81
#